data_f08593c3e660d99fa0e6ca020cdb5b3c
#
_entry.id   f08593c3e660d99fa0e6ca020cdb5b3c
#
_cell.length_a   1.000
_cell.length_b   1.000
_cell.length_c   1.000
_cell.angle_alpha   90.00
_cell.angle_beta   90.00
_cell.angle_gamma   90.00
#
_symmetry.space_group_name_H-M   'P 1'
#
loop_
_entity.id
_entity.type
_entity.pdbx_description
1 polymer ?
#
loop_
_entity_poly.entity_id
_entity_poly.type
_entity_poly.pdbx_seq_one_letter_code
_entity_poly.pdbx_strand_id
1 'polypeptide(L)'
;ATHRRRGKTDIIDAQAAARAVLSGRATATAKTGDGPVEMLRMFKLAKSSAIKSRTQAINQLKAVLVAADPTLREALSGLSTPILIRQCAQLPAGAPSDATSAATWTLRLLAHRIVELTSEIDDLNQQLARAVNRHTAKLLARPGVGPDCAAALLITAGDNPERLGSEASYAALCGASPVEMSSGKTARLRLNRGGDRQANAALYRIA
;
A
#
# COMPACT_ATOMS: atom_id res chain seq x y z
N ALA A 1 -12.46 11.12 -29.60
CA ALA A 1 -11.96 10.62 -30.90
C ALA A 1 -10.57 11.20 -31.27
N THR A 2 -10.16 12.35 -30.73
CA THR A 2 -8.90 13.05 -31.07
C THR A 2 -7.64 12.37 -30.50
N HIS A 3 -7.74 11.74 -29.33
CA HIS A 3 -6.62 11.03 -28.66
C HIS A 3 -6.11 9.81 -29.45
N ARG A 4 -6.97 9.11 -30.18
CA ARG A 4 -6.56 7.93 -30.96
C ARG A 4 -5.70 8.25 -32.18
N ARG A 5 -5.76 9.50 -32.71
CA ARG A 5 -5.04 9.90 -33.93
C ARG A 5 -3.69 10.58 -33.67
N ARG A 6 -3.45 11.18 -32.49
CA ARG A 6 -2.25 11.99 -32.20
C ARG A 6 -1.29 11.38 -31.16
N GLY A 7 -1.59 10.20 -30.65
CA GLY A 7 -0.81 9.61 -29.55
C GLY A 7 -1.10 10.27 -28.19
N LYS A 8 -0.58 9.68 -27.12
CA LYS A 8 -0.69 10.21 -25.76
C LYS A 8 0.59 10.98 -25.44
N THR A 9 0.47 12.29 -25.22
CA THR A 9 1.58 13.15 -24.75
C THR A 9 1.09 14.02 -23.61
N ASP A 10 1.97 14.40 -22.71
CA ASP A 10 1.65 15.25 -21.54
C ASP A 10 1.06 16.59 -21.97
N ILE A 11 1.50 17.14 -23.11
CA ILE A 11 0.97 18.40 -23.67
C ILE A 11 -0.51 18.25 -24.06
N ILE A 12 -0.89 17.15 -24.71
CA ILE A 12 -2.27 16.90 -25.12
C ILE A 12 -3.15 16.69 -23.88
N ASP A 13 -2.66 15.97 -22.88
CA ASP A 13 -3.38 15.72 -21.65
C ASP A 13 -3.57 17.04 -20.86
N ALA A 14 -2.54 17.88 -20.74
CA ALA A 14 -2.62 19.19 -20.10
C ALA A 14 -3.60 20.13 -20.84
N GLN A 15 -3.58 20.18 -22.17
CA GLN A 15 -4.53 20.97 -22.96
C GLN A 15 -5.97 20.45 -22.79
N ALA A 16 -6.17 19.13 -22.73
CA ALA A 16 -7.48 18.53 -22.51
C ALA A 16 -8.04 18.88 -21.13
N ALA A 17 -7.20 18.84 -20.11
CA ALA A 17 -7.55 19.23 -18.76
C ALA A 17 -7.92 20.72 -18.68
N ALA A 18 -7.10 21.61 -19.23
CA ALA A 18 -7.36 23.05 -19.28
C ALA A 18 -8.68 23.36 -19.99
N ARG A 19 -8.94 22.74 -21.14
CA ARG A 19 -10.21 22.90 -21.88
C ARG A 19 -11.42 22.38 -21.09
N ALA A 20 -11.27 21.31 -20.33
CA ALA A 20 -12.35 20.78 -19.49
C ALA A 20 -12.73 21.77 -18.37
N VAL A 21 -11.75 22.45 -17.77
CA VAL A 21 -11.97 23.50 -16.77
C VAL A 21 -12.61 24.73 -17.42
N LEU A 22 -12.02 25.25 -18.49
CA LEU A 22 -12.52 26.45 -19.19
C LEU A 22 -13.95 26.28 -19.74
N SER A 23 -14.31 25.07 -20.14
CA SER A 23 -15.68 24.76 -20.63
C SER A 23 -16.68 24.45 -19.52
N GLY A 24 -16.30 24.56 -18.24
CA GLY A 24 -17.16 24.23 -17.12
C GLY A 24 -17.52 22.74 -16.96
N ARG A 25 -16.87 21.85 -17.74
CA ARG A 25 -17.10 20.40 -17.63
C ARG A 25 -16.39 19.77 -16.44
N ALA A 26 -15.28 20.35 -16.00
CA ALA A 26 -14.57 19.95 -14.81
C ALA A 26 -14.89 20.92 -13.66
N THR A 27 -15.84 20.54 -12.84
CA THR A 27 -16.30 21.33 -11.68
C THR A 27 -15.90 20.69 -10.35
N ALA A 28 -15.27 19.51 -10.39
CA ALA A 28 -14.89 18.81 -9.19
C ALA A 28 -13.76 19.53 -8.44
N THR A 29 -13.97 19.80 -7.16
CA THR A 29 -12.94 20.31 -6.27
C THR A 29 -11.90 19.22 -6.00
N ALA A 30 -10.63 19.53 -6.17
CA ALA A 30 -9.55 18.61 -5.84
C ALA A 30 -9.45 18.43 -4.32
N LYS A 31 -9.00 17.23 -3.88
CA LYS A 31 -8.66 17.04 -2.47
C LYS A 31 -7.42 17.86 -2.13
N THR A 32 -7.44 18.47 -0.94
CA THR A 32 -6.26 19.15 -0.39
C THR A 32 -5.28 18.14 0.21
N GLY A 33 -4.03 18.54 0.33
CA GLY A 33 -2.94 17.70 0.82
C GLY A 33 -2.08 18.44 1.86
N ASP A 34 -2.72 19.15 2.77
CA ASP A 34 -2.09 20.03 3.76
C ASP A 34 -2.60 19.82 5.20
N GLY A 35 -3.47 18.84 5.40
CA GLY A 35 -4.10 18.54 6.69
C GLY A 35 -3.71 17.19 7.30
N PRO A 36 -4.45 16.74 8.32
CA PRO A 36 -4.18 15.50 9.04
C PRO A 36 -4.30 14.23 8.16
N VAL A 37 -5.06 14.28 7.08
CA VAL A 37 -5.17 13.15 6.14
C VAL A 37 -3.89 13.00 5.31
N GLU A 38 -3.24 14.10 4.96
CA GLU A 38 -1.93 14.05 4.30
C GLU A 38 -0.86 13.39 5.19
N MET A 39 -0.88 13.65 6.50
CA MET A 39 -0.03 12.95 7.46
C MET A 39 -0.26 11.43 7.43
N LEU A 40 -1.54 10.98 7.38
CA LEU A 40 -1.87 9.57 7.23
C LEU A 40 -1.31 8.98 5.91
N ARG A 41 -1.36 9.76 4.84
CA ARG A 41 -0.82 9.36 3.52
C ARG A 41 0.69 9.13 3.59
N MET A 42 1.43 10.02 4.26
CA MET A 42 2.89 9.87 4.46
C MET A 42 3.20 8.60 5.25
N PHE A 43 2.52 8.33 6.37
CA PHE A 43 2.73 7.12 7.16
C PHE A 43 2.41 5.85 6.35
N LYS A 44 1.32 5.83 5.59
CA LYS A 44 1.00 4.68 4.73
C LYS A 44 1.99 4.48 3.60
N LEU A 45 2.54 5.55 3.03
CA LEU A 45 3.58 5.47 2.02
C LEU A 45 4.84 4.80 2.58
N ALA A 46 5.36 5.29 3.71
CA ALA A 46 6.52 4.73 4.38
C ALA A 46 6.29 3.27 4.78
N LYS A 47 5.16 2.97 5.43
CA LYS A 47 4.78 1.61 5.82
C LYS A 47 4.72 0.66 4.62
N SER A 48 4.12 1.08 3.51
CA SER A 48 4.04 0.25 2.31
C SER A 48 5.43 -0.05 1.72
N SER A 49 6.34 0.91 1.76
CA SER A 49 7.73 0.75 1.35
C SER A 49 8.45 -0.25 2.27
N ALA A 50 8.36 -0.08 3.59
CA ALA A 50 8.98 -0.97 4.57
C ALA A 50 8.47 -2.43 4.44
N ILE A 51 7.16 -2.64 4.26
CA ILE A 51 6.57 -3.96 4.04
C ILE A 51 7.13 -4.63 2.77
N LYS A 52 7.23 -3.90 1.66
CA LYS A 52 7.79 -4.42 0.40
C LYS A 52 9.26 -4.79 0.58
N SER A 53 10.05 -3.91 1.20
CA SER A 53 11.47 -4.13 1.50
C SER A 53 11.68 -5.34 2.42
N ARG A 54 10.85 -5.49 3.46
CA ARG A 54 10.89 -6.65 4.36
C ARG A 54 10.58 -7.95 3.62
N THR A 55 9.55 -7.97 2.80
CA THR A 55 9.18 -9.15 2.00
C THR A 55 10.31 -9.53 1.05
N GLN A 56 10.92 -8.56 0.38
CA GLN A 56 12.07 -8.77 -0.48
C GLN A 56 13.26 -9.35 0.30
N ALA A 57 13.59 -8.79 1.46
CA ALA A 57 14.69 -9.27 2.29
C ALA A 57 14.46 -10.71 2.78
N ILE A 58 13.21 -11.07 3.16
CA ILE A 58 12.85 -12.46 3.52
C ILE A 58 13.05 -13.42 2.35
N ASN A 59 12.63 -13.04 1.15
CA ASN A 59 12.80 -13.86 -0.04
C ASN A 59 14.27 -14.02 -0.40
N GLN A 60 15.07 -12.96 -0.29
CA GLN A 60 16.52 -13.00 -0.50
C GLN A 60 17.22 -13.89 0.55
N LEU A 61 16.84 -13.78 1.82
CA LEU A 61 17.38 -14.64 2.89
C LEU A 61 17.14 -16.12 2.57
N LYS A 62 15.92 -16.47 2.18
CA LYS A 62 15.58 -17.85 1.79
C LYS A 62 16.34 -18.31 0.56
N ALA A 63 16.54 -17.44 -0.43
CA ALA A 63 17.31 -17.76 -1.65
C ALA A 63 18.79 -18.01 -1.32
N VAL A 64 19.40 -17.18 -0.46
CA VAL A 64 20.79 -17.39 0.00
C VAL A 64 20.90 -18.70 0.78
N LEU A 65 19.92 -19.03 1.64
CA LEU A 65 19.92 -20.27 2.41
C LEU A 65 19.85 -21.50 1.50
N VAL A 66 19.05 -21.47 0.43
CA VAL A 66 18.97 -22.57 -0.55
C VAL A 66 20.30 -22.81 -1.25
N ALA A 67 21.05 -21.74 -1.55
CA ALA A 67 22.36 -21.80 -2.21
C ALA A 67 23.53 -22.01 -1.24
N ALA A 68 23.29 -22.01 0.07
CA ALA A 68 24.31 -22.16 1.11
C ALA A 68 24.85 -23.60 1.19
N ASP A 69 25.97 -23.75 1.91
CA ASP A 69 26.54 -25.05 2.27
C ASP A 69 25.49 -26.01 2.84
N PRO A 70 25.51 -27.31 2.51
CA PRO A 70 24.53 -28.29 3.00
C PRO A 70 24.36 -28.31 4.50
N THR A 71 25.43 -28.21 5.27
CA THR A 71 25.39 -28.25 6.75
C THR A 71 24.59 -27.06 7.30
N LEU A 72 24.87 -25.85 6.80
CA LEU A 72 24.16 -24.63 7.19
C LEU A 72 22.70 -24.67 6.74
N ARG A 73 22.44 -25.15 5.52
CA ARG A 73 21.10 -25.29 4.96
C ARG A 73 20.27 -26.27 5.77
N GLU A 74 20.79 -27.46 6.09
CA GLU A 74 20.07 -28.49 6.87
C GLU A 74 19.75 -28.02 8.29
N ALA A 75 20.66 -27.30 8.91
CA ALA A 75 20.45 -26.74 10.24
C ALA A 75 19.31 -25.68 10.30
N LEU A 76 19.05 -24.98 9.21
CA LEU A 76 18.13 -23.83 9.20
C LEU A 76 16.87 -24.03 8.35
N SER A 77 16.86 -24.92 7.37
CA SER A 77 15.77 -25.03 6.38
C SER A 77 14.41 -25.49 6.96
N GLY A 78 14.43 -26.27 8.05
CA GLY A 78 13.21 -26.74 8.73
C GLY A 78 12.54 -25.71 9.65
N LEU A 79 13.13 -24.54 9.83
CA LEU A 79 12.66 -23.54 10.78
C LEU A 79 11.53 -22.67 10.20
N SER A 80 10.56 -22.31 11.05
CA SER A 80 9.57 -21.30 10.69
C SER A 80 10.25 -19.94 10.41
N THR A 81 9.67 -19.10 9.55
CA THR A 81 10.29 -17.82 9.15
C THR A 81 10.70 -16.93 10.33
N PRO A 82 9.91 -16.76 11.41
CA PRO A 82 10.35 -15.97 12.58
C PRO A 82 11.55 -16.56 13.31
N ILE A 83 11.60 -17.88 13.45
CA ILE A 83 12.71 -18.58 14.11
C ILE A 83 13.95 -18.52 13.23
N LEU A 84 13.80 -18.73 11.92
CA LEU A 84 14.87 -18.61 10.94
C LEU A 84 15.54 -17.25 10.99
N ILE A 85 14.77 -16.16 10.96
CA ILE A 85 15.30 -14.79 11.05
C ILE A 85 16.09 -14.60 12.35
N ARG A 86 15.55 -15.07 13.49
CA ARG A 86 16.22 -14.97 14.80
C ARG A 86 17.55 -15.73 14.81
N GLN A 87 17.57 -16.95 14.29
CA GLN A 87 18.80 -17.77 14.22
C GLN A 87 19.82 -17.14 13.26
N CYS A 88 19.39 -16.68 12.10
CA CYS A 88 20.28 -15.99 11.16
C CYS A 88 20.88 -14.70 11.75
N ALA A 89 20.15 -13.95 12.56
CA ALA A 89 20.66 -12.74 13.23
C ALA A 89 21.77 -13.04 14.25
N GLN A 90 21.82 -14.26 14.77
CA GLN A 90 22.81 -14.72 15.75
C GLN A 90 24.04 -15.40 15.11
N LEU A 91 24.07 -15.54 13.79
CA LEU A 91 25.23 -16.10 13.08
C LEU A 91 26.50 -15.28 13.30
N PRO A 92 27.69 -15.89 13.24
CA PRO A 92 28.96 -15.21 13.49
C PRO A 92 29.17 -13.97 12.60
N ALA A 93 29.81 -12.94 13.16
CA ALA A 93 30.08 -11.67 12.49
C ALA A 93 31.50 -11.58 11.88
N GLY A 94 32.13 -12.72 11.56
CA GLY A 94 33.49 -12.75 11.01
C GLY A 94 33.56 -12.12 9.61
N ALA A 95 34.75 -11.64 9.22
CA ALA A 95 35.02 -11.21 7.87
C ALA A 95 34.94 -12.39 6.90
N PRO A 96 34.21 -12.29 5.77
CA PRO A 96 34.11 -13.39 4.81
C PRO A 96 35.47 -13.66 4.13
N SER A 97 35.88 -14.93 4.10
CA SER A 97 37.10 -15.39 3.42
C SER A 97 36.83 -16.38 2.27
N ASP A 98 35.63 -16.93 2.25
CA ASP A 98 35.18 -17.92 1.26
C ASP A 98 33.66 -17.81 1.03
N ALA A 99 33.12 -18.66 0.14
CA ALA A 99 31.70 -18.64 -0.20
C ALA A 99 30.79 -18.99 0.99
N THR A 100 31.20 -19.90 1.87
CA THR A 100 30.40 -20.33 3.04
C THR A 100 30.33 -19.22 4.09
N SER A 101 31.46 -18.60 4.41
CA SER A 101 31.48 -17.46 5.34
C SER A 101 30.77 -16.23 4.77
N ALA A 102 30.84 -16.00 3.43
CA ALA A 102 30.07 -14.97 2.75
C ALA A 102 28.56 -15.23 2.83
N ALA A 103 28.10 -16.46 2.65
CA ALA A 103 26.70 -16.83 2.82
C ALA A 103 26.23 -16.59 4.27
N THR A 104 27.00 -17.01 5.26
CA THR A 104 26.73 -16.80 6.70
C THR A 104 26.61 -15.31 7.02
N TRP A 105 27.55 -14.51 6.58
CA TRP A 105 27.54 -13.06 6.76
C TRP A 105 26.32 -12.41 6.12
N THR A 106 25.99 -12.82 4.88
CA THR A 106 24.85 -12.30 4.13
C THR A 106 23.52 -12.65 4.80
N LEU A 107 23.36 -13.89 5.27
CA LEU A 107 22.17 -14.32 6.02
C LEU A 107 21.98 -13.47 7.27
N ARG A 108 23.05 -13.23 8.04
CA ARG A 108 23.04 -12.37 9.21
C ARG A 108 22.64 -10.93 8.87
N LEU A 109 23.23 -10.34 7.83
CA LEU A 109 22.92 -8.98 7.37
C LEU A 109 21.44 -8.84 6.99
N LEU A 110 20.93 -9.80 6.19
CA LEU A 110 19.52 -9.80 5.78
C LEU A 110 18.57 -9.98 6.98
N ALA A 111 18.95 -10.81 7.94
CA ALA A 111 18.16 -11.02 9.16
C ALA A 111 18.06 -9.74 10.00
N HIS A 112 19.17 -9.03 10.22
CA HIS A 112 19.15 -7.73 10.91
C HIS A 112 18.28 -6.71 10.18
N ARG A 113 18.42 -6.59 8.85
CA ARG A 113 17.57 -5.72 8.05
C ARG A 113 16.08 -6.05 8.19
N ILE A 114 15.71 -7.33 8.26
CA ILE A 114 14.32 -7.75 8.45
C ILE A 114 13.81 -7.34 9.83
N VAL A 115 14.64 -7.45 10.87
CA VAL A 115 14.29 -7.03 12.24
C VAL A 115 14.07 -5.52 12.29
N GLU A 116 14.98 -4.73 11.73
CA GLU A 116 14.86 -3.26 11.65
C GLU A 116 13.59 -2.83 10.91
N LEU A 117 13.33 -3.40 9.72
CA LEU A 117 12.12 -3.11 8.96
C LEU A 117 10.84 -3.53 9.69
N THR A 118 10.90 -4.57 10.52
CA THR A 118 9.76 -4.98 11.34
C THR A 118 9.47 -3.95 12.43
N SER A 119 10.51 -3.45 13.12
CA SER A 119 10.38 -2.38 14.10
C SER A 119 9.83 -1.10 13.48
N GLU A 120 10.35 -0.70 12.30
CA GLU A 120 9.85 0.46 11.55
C GLU A 120 8.36 0.33 11.20
N ILE A 121 7.92 -0.86 10.76
CA ILE A 121 6.51 -1.12 10.45
C ILE A 121 5.64 -0.99 11.70
N ASP A 122 6.11 -1.48 12.86
CA ASP A 122 5.38 -1.42 14.11
C ASP A 122 5.26 0.01 14.63
N ASP A 123 6.32 0.82 14.52
CA ASP A 123 6.29 2.25 14.83
C ASP A 123 5.31 2.99 13.93
N LEU A 124 5.34 2.75 12.62
CA LEU A 124 4.41 3.35 11.67
C LEU A 124 2.95 2.92 11.92
N ASN A 125 2.71 1.68 12.35
CA ASN A 125 1.39 1.22 12.78
C ASN A 125 0.89 2.01 13.99
N GLN A 126 1.76 2.25 14.99
CA GLN A 126 1.39 3.04 16.16
C GLN A 126 1.09 4.49 15.80
N GLN A 127 1.93 5.14 14.97
CA GLN A 127 1.70 6.51 14.53
C GLN A 127 0.39 6.62 13.74
N LEU A 128 0.14 5.68 12.84
CA LEU A 128 -1.09 5.61 12.05
C LEU A 128 -2.32 5.48 12.96
N ALA A 129 -2.28 4.56 13.93
CA ALA A 129 -3.37 4.34 14.87
C ALA A 129 -3.65 5.60 15.72
N ARG A 130 -2.61 6.27 16.23
CA ARG A 130 -2.73 7.53 17.00
C ARG A 130 -3.33 8.64 16.15
N ALA A 131 -2.88 8.79 14.91
CA ALA A 131 -3.36 9.82 14.01
C ALA A 131 -4.82 9.60 13.62
N VAL A 132 -5.20 8.37 13.25
CA VAL A 132 -6.61 8.03 12.94
C VAL A 132 -7.50 8.25 14.14
N ASN A 133 -7.09 7.82 15.33
CA ASN A 133 -7.90 7.99 16.55
C ASN A 133 -8.15 9.46 16.88
N ARG A 134 -7.14 10.33 16.72
CA ARG A 134 -7.29 11.79 16.91
C ARG A 134 -8.21 12.42 15.89
N HIS A 135 -8.18 11.95 14.65
CA HIS A 135 -8.95 12.55 13.57
C HIS A 135 -10.39 12.03 13.51
N THR A 136 -10.62 10.73 13.76
CA THR A 136 -11.93 10.12 13.63
C THR A 136 -12.11 8.84 14.48
N ALA A 137 -12.22 9.01 15.79
CA ALA A 137 -12.49 7.89 16.70
C ALA A 137 -13.81 7.15 16.34
N LYS A 138 -14.82 7.88 15.82
CA LYS A 138 -16.11 7.30 15.41
C LYS A 138 -15.98 6.25 14.29
N LEU A 139 -15.02 6.39 13.40
CA LEU A 139 -14.79 5.42 12.33
C LEU A 139 -14.19 4.14 12.90
N LEU A 140 -13.26 4.24 13.86
CA LEU A 140 -12.67 3.09 14.55
C LEU A 140 -13.67 2.33 15.44
N ALA A 141 -14.75 2.99 15.86
CA ALA A 141 -15.81 2.33 16.64
C ALA A 141 -16.69 1.40 15.79
N ARG A 142 -16.58 1.44 14.47
CA ARG A 142 -17.33 0.55 13.59
C ARG A 142 -16.69 -0.84 13.55
N PRO A 143 -17.48 -1.93 13.67
CA PRO A 143 -16.99 -3.29 13.56
C PRO A 143 -16.18 -3.48 12.25
N GLY A 144 -15.07 -4.21 12.32
CA GLY A 144 -14.21 -4.50 11.16
C GLY A 144 -13.30 -3.35 10.71
N VAL A 145 -13.46 -2.13 11.24
CA VAL A 145 -12.64 -0.98 10.84
C VAL A 145 -11.41 -0.83 11.73
N GLY A 146 -10.29 -1.37 11.27
CA GLY A 146 -8.98 -1.12 11.89
C GLY A 146 -8.31 0.18 11.39
N PRO A 147 -7.24 0.65 12.08
CA PRO A 147 -6.56 1.91 11.73
C PRO A 147 -6.08 1.96 10.28
N ASP A 148 -5.63 0.85 9.73
CA ASP A 148 -5.13 0.78 8.35
C ASP A 148 -6.23 0.95 7.29
N CYS A 149 -7.40 0.34 7.52
CA CYS A 149 -8.58 0.52 6.68
C CYS A 149 -9.14 1.94 6.80
N ALA A 150 -9.27 2.45 8.03
CA ALA A 150 -9.70 3.82 8.28
C ALA A 150 -8.80 4.85 7.58
N ALA A 151 -7.48 4.70 7.70
CA ALA A 151 -6.54 5.57 7.00
C ALA A 151 -6.69 5.51 5.48
N ALA A 152 -6.89 4.33 4.88
CA ALA A 152 -7.10 4.21 3.45
C ALA A 152 -8.36 4.95 2.98
N LEU A 153 -9.45 4.81 3.72
CA LEU A 153 -10.72 5.49 3.43
C LEU A 153 -10.59 7.02 3.57
N LEU A 154 -9.93 7.50 4.63
CA LEU A 154 -9.69 8.93 4.85
C LEU A 154 -8.81 9.55 3.76
N ILE A 155 -7.73 8.87 3.36
CA ILE A 155 -6.84 9.33 2.28
C ILE A 155 -7.60 9.48 0.95
N THR A 156 -8.56 8.61 0.70
CA THR A 156 -9.42 8.71 -0.50
C THR A 156 -10.38 9.89 -0.40
N ALA A 157 -10.93 10.16 0.79
CA ALA A 157 -11.77 11.34 1.04
C ALA A 157 -10.99 12.65 0.89
N GLY A 158 -9.79 12.74 1.46
CA GLY A 158 -8.97 13.95 1.51
C GLY A 158 -9.29 14.81 2.74
N ASP A 159 -8.57 15.92 2.89
CA ASP A 159 -8.70 16.86 4.01
C ASP A 159 -9.91 17.81 3.88
N ASN A 160 -10.53 17.87 2.71
CA ASN A 160 -11.72 18.68 2.41
C ASN A 160 -12.94 17.80 2.07
N PRO A 161 -13.61 17.20 3.08
CA PRO A 161 -14.70 16.24 2.86
C PRO A 161 -15.93 16.87 2.19
N GLU A 162 -16.13 18.18 2.27
CA GLU A 162 -17.21 18.93 1.62
C GLU A 162 -17.24 18.78 0.09
N ARG A 163 -16.11 18.40 -0.51
CA ARG A 163 -16.04 18.05 -1.95
C ARG A 163 -16.84 16.80 -2.31
N LEU A 164 -17.17 15.98 -1.31
CA LEU A 164 -17.93 14.75 -1.46
C LEU A 164 -19.40 15.05 -1.24
N GLY A 165 -20.12 15.43 -2.28
CA GLY A 165 -21.51 15.86 -2.19
C GLY A 165 -22.50 14.77 -1.78
N SER A 166 -22.12 13.48 -1.81
CA SER A 166 -23.02 12.35 -1.46
C SER A 166 -22.24 11.07 -1.18
N GLU A 167 -22.90 10.11 -0.51
CA GLU A 167 -22.42 8.76 -0.33
C GLU A 167 -22.09 8.07 -1.67
N ALA A 168 -22.92 8.26 -2.68
CA ALA A 168 -22.70 7.72 -4.03
C ALA A 168 -21.40 8.22 -4.65
N SER A 169 -21.06 9.50 -4.45
CA SER A 169 -19.79 10.08 -4.91
C SER A 169 -18.59 9.40 -4.24
N TYR A 170 -18.68 9.14 -2.95
CA TYR A 170 -17.62 8.45 -2.23
C TYR A 170 -17.51 6.98 -2.62
N ALA A 171 -18.65 6.28 -2.78
CA ALA A 171 -18.68 4.90 -3.28
C ALA A 171 -18.06 4.77 -4.68
N ALA A 172 -18.30 5.74 -5.56
CA ALA A 172 -17.67 5.79 -6.88
C ALA A 172 -16.15 5.98 -6.79
N LEU A 173 -15.66 6.87 -5.91
CA LEU A 173 -14.23 7.06 -5.65
C LEU A 173 -13.56 5.79 -5.11
N CYS A 174 -14.24 5.06 -4.25
CA CYS A 174 -13.75 3.79 -3.71
C CYS A 174 -13.87 2.62 -4.71
N GLY A 175 -14.48 2.82 -5.88
CA GLY A 175 -14.74 1.74 -6.83
C GLY A 175 -15.77 0.71 -6.34
N ALA A 176 -16.54 1.03 -5.30
CA ALA A 176 -17.59 0.17 -4.75
C ALA A 176 -18.92 0.31 -5.49
N SER A 177 -19.15 1.45 -6.14
CA SER A 177 -20.33 1.68 -6.96
C SER A 177 -20.22 0.94 -8.31
N PRO A 178 -21.17 0.08 -8.67
CA PRO A 178 -21.16 -0.59 -9.96
C PRO A 178 -21.38 0.41 -11.10
N VAL A 179 -20.82 0.10 -12.27
CA VAL A 179 -20.99 0.89 -13.49
C VAL A 179 -22.06 0.24 -14.35
N GLU A 180 -23.07 1.00 -14.73
CA GLU A 180 -24.12 0.53 -15.63
C GLU A 180 -23.57 0.28 -17.05
N MET A 181 -23.97 -0.84 -17.62
CA MET A 181 -23.64 -1.30 -18.97
C MET A 181 -24.90 -1.75 -19.71
N SER A 182 -26.00 -1.04 -19.47
CA SER A 182 -27.30 -1.36 -20.04
C SER A 182 -27.37 -0.99 -21.52
N SER A 183 -28.05 -1.80 -22.32
CA SER A 183 -28.39 -1.51 -23.70
C SER A 183 -29.80 -2.00 -24.03
N GLY A 184 -30.68 -1.13 -24.48
CA GLY A 184 -32.07 -1.45 -24.81
C GLY A 184 -32.81 -2.09 -23.64
N LYS A 185 -33.26 -3.32 -23.78
CA LYS A 185 -34.04 -4.06 -22.77
C LYS A 185 -33.18 -4.80 -21.72
N THR A 186 -31.85 -4.75 -21.85
CA THR A 186 -30.93 -5.50 -20.96
C THR A 186 -30.26 -4.58 -19.99
N ALA A 187 -30.59 -4.71 -18.69
CA ALA A 187 -29.85 -4.03 -17.61
C ALA A 187 -28.67 -4.92 -17.18
N ARG A 188 -27.44 -4.37 -17.25
CA ARG A 188 -26.23 -5.03 -16.80
C ARG A 188 -25.37 -4.06 -15.98
N LEU A 189 -24.73 -4.59 -14.94
CA LEU A 189 -23.78 -3.87 -14.12
C LEU A 189 -22.40 -4.51 -14.28
N ARG A 190 -21.35 -3.70 -14.25
CA ARG A 190 -19.97 -4.19 -14.20
C ARG A 190 -19.22 -3.58 -13.02
N LEU A 191 -18.14 -4.24 -12.65
CA LEU A 191 -17.21 -3.72 -11.63
C LEU A 191 -16.62 -2.37 -12.07
N ASN A 192 -16.64 -1.39 -11.17
CA ASN A 192 -15.92 -0.13 -11.35
C ASN A 192 -14.42 -0.34 -11.13
N ARG A 193 -13.65 -0.27 -12.21
CA ARG A 193 -12.18 -0.40 -12.17
C ARG A 193 -11.46 0.94 -12.04
N GLY A 194 -12.18 2.05 -12.04
CA GLY A 194 -11.64 3.42 -12.02
C GLY A 194 -11.45 4.01 -10.62
N GLY A 195 -11.91 3.32 -9.56
CA GLY A 195 -11.83 3.79 -8.19
C GLY A 195 -10.45 3.56 -7.54
N ASP A 196 -10.28 4.14 -6.35
CA ASP A 196 -9.09 3.95 -5.53
C ASP A 196 -8.98 2.49 -5.04
N ARG A 197 -7.94 1.80 -5.47
CA ARG A 197 -7.72 0.37 -5.16
C ARG A 197 -7.49 0.11 -3.67
N GLN A 198 -6.89 1.07 -2.95
CA GLN A 198 -6.60 0.93 -1.51
C GLN A 198 -7.90 1.06 -0.71
N ALA A 199 -8.75 2.03 -1.08
CA ALA A 199 -10.06 2.19 -0.48
C ALA A 199 -10.98 1.00 -0.79
N ASN A 200 -10.99 0.51 -2.04
CA ASN A 200 -11.73 -0.69 -2.42
C ASN A 200 -11.31 -1.91 -1.60
N ALA A 201 -10.01 -2.16 -1.48
CA ALA A 201 -9.47 -3.24 -0.67
C ALA A 201 -9.74 -3.06 0.84
N ALA A 202 -9.83 -1.82 1.33
CA ALA A 202 -10.22 -1.54 2.69
C ALA A 202 -11.70 -1.88 2.94
N LEU A 203 -12.59 -1.45 2.06
CA LEU A 203 -14.02 -1.79 2.13
C LEU A 203 -14.27 -3.30 2.07
N TYR A 204 -13.60 -4.00 1.17
CA TYR A 204 -13.69 -5.46 1.07
C TYR A 204 -13.25 -6.19 2.36
N ARG A 205 -12.28 -5.64 3.10
CA ARG A 205 -11.83 -6.23 4.38
C ARG A 205 -12.76 -5.92 5.56
N ILE A 206 -13.58 -4.88 5.44
CA ILE A 206 -14.54 -4.46 6.48
C ILE A 206 -15.87 -5.22 6.32
N ALA A 207 -16.27 -5.52 5.07
CA ALA A 207 -17.50 -6.24 4.76
C ALA A 207 -17.41 -7.73 5.10
#